data_31fa326a64850c2814b6289ac419ac15
#
_entry.id   31fa326a64850c2814b6289ac419ac15
#
_cell.length_a   1.000
_cell.length_b   1.000
_cell.length_c   1.000
_cell.angle_alpha   90.00
_cell.angle_beta   90.00
_cell.angle_gamma   90.00
#
_symmetry.space_group_name_H-M   'P 1'
#
loop_
_entity.id
_entity.type
_entity.pdbx_description
1 polymer ?
#
loop_
_entity_poly.entity_id
_entity_poly.type
_entity_poly.pdbx_seq_one_letter_code
_entity_poly.pdbx_strand_id
1 'polypeptide(L)'
;AESLGVDAIASIPPIYFHLPDHAIAQYWNDISSAAPNTDFIIYNIPQLAGVALSIPLYKEMLKNPNVIGVKNSSMPVQDIQMFKDVKGDDSVVFNGPDEQFISGRLIGADGGIGGTYAVMPELFLAADAALKAGNIARAKEIQYKIDRIIYAMCSCHGNLYAVVKEILKMNGLNIGGVRKPLASIIPEDMPQIEKCREMISTAIARL
;
A
#
# COMPACT_ATOMS: atom_id res chain seq x y z
N ALA A 1 -7.07 14.76 -11.31
CA ALA A 1 -6.95 14.60 -9.84
C ALA A 1 -7.12 15.96 -9.16
N GLU A 2 -6.24 16.95 -9.39
CA GLU A 2 -6.27 18.27 -8.73
C GLU A 2 -7.66 18.94 -8.83
N SER A 3 -8.31 18.94 -10.00
CA SER A 3 -9.65 19.51 -10.20
C SER A 3 -10.75 18.84 -9.37
N LEU A 4 -10.47 17.69 -8.78
CA LEU A 4 -11.37 16.94 -7.88
C LEU A 4 -11.06 17.19 -6.40
N GLY A 5 -10.09 18.04 -6.09
CA GLY A 5 -9.72 18.39 -4.72
C GLY A 5 -9.07 17.26 -3.93
N VAL A 6 -8.26 16.41 -4.58
CA VAL A 6 -7.49 15.39 -3.85
C VAL A 6 -6.37 16.05 -3.03
N ASP A 7 -6.07 15.49 -1.87
CA ASP A 7 -5.01 16.01 -0.98
C ASP A 7 -3.62 15.80 -1.58
N ALA A 8 -3.39 14.67 -2.25
CA ALA A 8 -2.11 14.36 -2.87
C ALA A 8 -2.27 13.48 -4.12
N ILE A 9 -1.28 13.54 -5.00
CA ILE A 9 -1.09 12.60 -6.11
C ILE A 9 0.16 11.76 -5.88
N ALA A 10 0.20 10.54 -6.41
CA ALA A 10 1.35 9.67 -6.30
C ALA A 10 1.70 9.01 -7.64
N SER A 11 2.98 8.77 -7.88
CA SER A 11 3.44 8.07 -9.09
C SER A 11 4.60 7.14 -8.79
N ILE A 12 4.57 5.95 -9.45
CA ILE A 12 5.74 5.07 -9.55
C ILE A 12 6.77 5.68 -10.52
N PRO A 13 8.05 5.25 -10.49
CA PRO A 13 9.00 5.63 -11.55
C PRO A 13 8.62 4.96 -12.88
N PRO A 14 9.23 5.36 -14.02
CA PRO A 14 9.08 4.66 -15.30
C PRO A 14 9.50 3.18 -15.18
N ILE A 15 8.70 2.26 -15.75
CA ILE A 15 8.83 0.81 -15.48
C ILE A 15 9.56 0.00 -16.57
N TYR A 16 9.74 0.54 -17.77
CA TYR A 16 10.32 -0.24 -18.88
C TYR A 16 11.82 -0.03 -19.03
N PHE A 17 12.27 1.22 -19.01
CA PHE A 17 13.68 1.56 -19.07
C PHE A 17 14.24 1.85 -17.67
N HIS A 18 15.41 1.27 -17.37
CA HIS A 18 16.19 1.66 -16.20
C HIS A 18 16.84 3.03 -16.45
N LEU A 19 16.18 4.08 -16.01
CA LEU A 19 16.64 5.43 -16.17
C LEU A 19 17.61 5.83 -15.04
N PRO A 20 18.56 6.75 -15.29
CA PRO A 20 19.38 7.32 -14.23
C PRO A 20 18.54 8.23 -13.31
N ASP A 21 19.01 8.43 -12.07
CA ASP A 21 18.30 9.15 -11.02
C ASP A 21 17.82 10.55 -11.47
N HIS A 22 18.64 11.30 -12.22
CA HIS A 22 18.25 12.63 -12.70
C HIS A 22 17.05 12.60 -13.66
N ALA A 23 16.94 11.57 -14.51
CA ALA A 23 15.81 11.42 -15.43
C ALA A 23 14.55 10.96 -14.69
N ILE A 24 14.69 10.15 -13.64
CA ILE A 24 13.57 9.75 -12.77
C ILE A 24 13.07 10.97 -11.99
N ALA A 25 13.99 11.78 -11.43
CA ALA A 25 13.63 13.02 -10.74
C ALA A 25 12.88 13.98 -11.67
N GLN A 26 13.36 14.16 -12.91
CA GLN A 26 12.68 15.00 -13.90
C GLN A 26 11.27 14.49 -14.19
N TYR A 27 11.12 13.18 -14.43
CA TYR A 27 9.82 12.55 -14.68
C TYR A 27 8.80 12.82 -13.55
N TRP A 28 9.20 12.65 -12.28
CA TRP A 28 8.32 12.94 -11.15
C TRP A 28 8.02 14.44 -11.00
N ASN A 29 9.00 15.30 -11.26
CA ASN A 29 8.79 16.75 -11.24
C ASN A 29 7.84 17.21 -12.35
N ASP A 30 7.90 16.62 -13.54
CA ASP A 30 6.98 16.92 -14.64
C ASP A 30 5.53 16.53 -14.26
N ILE A 31 5.34 15.38 -13.61
CA ILE A 31 4.02 14.96 -13.09
C ILE A 31 3.54 15.91 -12.01
N SER A 32 4.38 16.25 -11.04
CA SER A 32 4.05 17.18 -9.96
C SER A 32 3.67 18.56 -10.51
N SER A 33 4.40 19.05 -11.51
CA SER A 33 4.15 20.35 -12.16
C SER A 33 2.80 20.40 -12.92
N ALA A 34 2.27 19.25 -13.32
CA ALA A 34 0.94 19.18 -13.94
C ALA A 34 -0.21 19.34 -12.91
N ALA A 35 0.10 19.31 -11.62
CA ALA A 35 -0.85 19.53 -10.51
C ALA A 35 -0.17 20.43 -9.45
N PRO A 36 0.06 21.72 -9.77
CA PRO A 36 0.95 22.59 -8.97
C PRO A 36 0.41 22.94 -7.58
N ASN A 37 -0.88 22.78 -7.34
CA ASN A 37 -1.53 23.05 -6.05
C ASN A 37 -1.86 21.77 -5.28
N THR A 38 -1.28 20.63 -5.67
CA THR A 38 -1.55 19.32 -5.05
C THR A 38 -0.23 18.70 -4.59
N ASP A 39 -0.21 18.18 -3.39
CA ASP A 39 0.95 17.49 -2.84
C ASP A 39 1.34 16.27 -3.67
N PHE A 40 2.63 15.93 -3.67
CA PHE A 40 3.16 14.79 -4.41
C PHE A 40 3.80 13.77 -3.46
N ILE A 41 3.44 12.51 -3.64
CA ILE A 41 4.00 11.37 -2.91
C ILE A 41 4.74 10.45 -3.88
N ILE A 42 6.01 10.20 -3.63
CA ILE A 42 6.77 9.23 -4.40
C ILE A 42 6.27 7.82 -4.08
N TYR A 43 5.87 7.05 -5.09
CA TYR A 43 5.51 5.65 -4.89
C TYR A 43 6.71 4.76 -5.19
N ASN A 44 7.40 4.33 -4.12
CA ASN A 44 8.51 3.40 -4.19
C ASN A 44 8.02 1.95 -4.15
N ILE A 45 8.19 1.22 -5.26
CA ILE A 45 7.82 -0.20 -5.42
C ILE A 45 8.85 -0.94 -6.29
N PRO A 46 10.06 -1.14 -5.77
CA PRO A 46 11.20 -1.61 -6.58
C PRO A 46 10.98 -2.99 -7.22
N GLN A 47 10.23 -3.89 -6.59
CA GLN A 47 9.95 -5.22 -7.12
C GLN A 47 9.17 -5.20 -8.44
N LEU A 48 8.35 -4.17 -8.67
CA LEU A 48 7.55 -4.01 -9.88
C LEU A 48 8.10 -2.95 -10.82
N ALA A 49 8.71 -1.90 -10.26
CA ALA A 49 9.23 -0.80 -11.06
C ALA A 49 10.67 -1.03 -11.56
N GLY A 50 11.40 -1.97 -10.95
CA GLY A 50 12.81 -2.23 -11.28
C GLY A 50 13.77 -1.12 -10.80
N VAL A 51 13.27 -0.12 -10.09
CA VAL A 51 14.03 1.01 -9.53
C VAL A 51 13.67 1.15 -8.05
N ALA A 52 14.69 1.23 -7.20
CA ALA A 52 14.54 1.56 -5.79
C ALA A 52 14.83 3.05 -5.56
N LEU A 53 14.00 3.69 -4.73
CA LEU A 53 14.24 5.06 -4.29
C LEU A 53 15.48 5.09 -3.38
N SER A 54 16.58 5.64 -3.89
CA SER A 54 17.79 5.87 -3.11
C SER A 54 17.65 7.12 -2.24
N ILE A 55 18.43 7.21 -1.15
CA ILE A 55 18.47 8.42 -0.31
C ILE A 55 18.94 9.65 -1.09
N PRO A 56 19.97 9.58 -1.97
CA PRO A 56 20.32 10.71 -2.83
C PRO A 56 19.17 11.17 -3.73
N LEU A 57 18.48 10.24 -4.39
CA LEU A 57 17.33 10.57 -5.24
C LEU A 57 16.18 11.17 -4.43
N TYR A 58 15.90 10.65 -3.22
CA TYR A 58 14.88 11.23 -2.36
C TYR A 58 15.24 12.67 -1.94
N LYS A 59 16.49 12.91 -1.56
CA LYS A 59 16.95 14.29 -1.24
C LYS A 59 16.86 15.22 -2.44
N GLU A 60 17.10 14.74 -3.65
CA GLU A 60 16.90 15.53 -4.88
C GLU A 60 15.42 15.90 -5.04
N MET A 61 14.53 14.94 -4.87
CA MET A 61 13.09 15.17 -4.98
C MET A 61 12.53 16.13 -3.92
N LEU A 62 13.11 16.14 -2.72
CA LEU A 62 12.72 17.06 -1.63
C LEU A 62 13.04 18.54 -1.91
N LYS A 63 13.78 18.85 -2.99
CA LYS A 63 13.92 20.24 -3.47
C LYS A 63 12.63 20.77 -4.09
N ASN A 64 11.73 19.91 -4.53
CA ASN A 64 10.39 20.25 -4.94
C ASN A 64 9.49 20.37 -3.70
N PRO A 65 8.95 21.57 -3.38
CA PRO A 65 8.17 21.78 -2.17
C PRO A 65 6.87 20.98 -2.10
N ASN A 66 6.34 20.55 -3.26
CA ASN A 66 5.14 19.72 -3.30
C ASN A 66 5.41 18.26 -2.91
N VAL A 67 6.68 17.82 -2.86
CA VAL A 67 7.02 16.46 -2.43
C VAL A 67 6.94 16.36 -0.92
N ILE A 68 5.86 15.78 -0.42
CA ILE A 68 5.61 15.65 1.02
C ILE A 68 6.12 14.33 1.60
N GLY A 69 6.35 13.30 0.80
CA GLY A 69 6.80 12.01 1.32
C GLY A 69 6.79 10.85 0.34
N VAL A 70 6.69 9.65 0.91
CA VAL A 70 6.85 8.38 0.19
C VAL A 70 5.76 7.39 0.58
N LYS A 71 5.13 6.73 -0.39
CA LYS A 71 4.50 5.42 -0.18
C LYS A 71 5.56 4.35 -0.43
N ASN A 72 5.99 3.66 0.61
CA ASN A 72 7.05 2.67 0.52
C ASN A 72 6.51 1.24 0.44
N SER A 73 6.66 0.62 -0.71
CA SER A 73 6.33 -0.79 -0.97
C SER A 73 7.57 -1.66 -1.18
N SER A 74 8.76 -1.21 -0.75
CA SER A 74 9.92 -2.08 -0.68
C SER A 74 9.76 -3.14 0.42
N MET A 75 10.46 -4.27 0.29
CA MET A 75 10.43 -5.33 1.32
C MET A 75 11.22 -4.97 2.59
N PRO A 76 12.37 -4.27 2.53
CA PRO A 76 13.07 -3.83 3.73
C PRO A 76 12.25 -2.77 4.49
N VAL A 77 11.76 -3.11 5.68
CA VAL A 77 11.04 -2.19 6.56
C VAL A 77 11.92 -1.00 6.97
N GLN A 78 13.24 -1.22 7.03
CA GLN A 78 14.26 -0.21 7.28
C GLN A 78 14.14 1.03 6.37
N ASP A 79 13.69 0.86 5.12
CA ASP A 79 13.56 1.98 4.18
C ASP A 79 12.57 3.05 4.70
N ILE A 80 11.53 2.65 5.42
CA ILE A 80 10.58 3.57 6.06
C ILE A 80 11.32 4.47 7.06
N GLN A 81 12.12 3.87 7.93
CA GLN A 81 12.92 4.61 8.92
C GLN A 81 13.88 5.57 8.24
N MET A 82 14.57 5.13 7.18
CA MET A 82 15.51 5.95 6.44
C MET A 82 14.84 7.16 5.77
N PHE A 83 13.65 6.99 5.20
CA PHE A 83 12.92 8.10 4.59
C PHE A 83 12.40 9.09 5.65
N LYS A 84 11.95 8.60 6.80
CA LYS A 84 11.57 9.45 7.93
C LYS A 84 12.77 10.25 8.46
N ASP A 85 13.93 9.63 8.63
CA ASP A 85 15.15 10.28 9.10
C ASP A 85 15.60 11.42 8.18
N VAL A 86 15.46 11.28 6.86
CA VAL A 86 15.91 12.28 5.87
C VAL A 86 15.12 13.59 5.94
N LYS A 87 13.81 13.54 6.14
CA LYS A 87 12.92 14.72 6.15
C LYS A 87 12.42 15.09 7.55
N GLY A 88 12.52 14.16 8.52
CA GLY A 88 12.02 14.36 9.87
C GLY A 88 10.50 14.24 9.97
N ASP A 89 9.93 14.84 11.01
CA ASP A 89 8.50 14.71 11.35
C ASP A 89 7.55 15.34 10.31
N ASP A 90 8.05 16.27 9.51
CA ASP A 90 7.28 16.88 8.41
C ASP A 90 7.08 15.95 7.19
N SER A 91 7.70 14.76 7.20
CA SER A 91 7.52 13.79 6.12
C SER A 91 6.32 12.88 6.36
N VAL A 92 5.62 12.55 5.27
CA VAL A 92 4.62 11.49 5.27
C VAL A 92 5.23 10.24 4.65
N VAL A 93 5.31 9.14 5.41
CA VAL A 93 5.77 7.85 4.90
C VAL A 93 4.71 6.78 5.16
N PHE A 94 4.13 6.24 4.07
CA PHE A 94 3.15 5.18 4.16
C PHE A 94 3.79 3.81 3.96
N ASN A 95 3.43 2.84 4.81
CA ASN A 95 3.72 1.43 4.59
C ASN A 95 2.89 0.89 3.43
N GLY A 96 3.52 0.24 2.46
CA GLY A 96 2.86 -0.35 1.29
C GLY A 96 2.48 -1.81 1.46
N PRO A 97 3.41 -2.73 1.83
CA PRO A 97 3.09 -4.14 1.98
C PRO A 97 2.14 -4.39 3.17
N ASP A 98 0.99 -4.98 2.90
CA ASP A 98 -0.07 -5.24 3.89
C ASP A 98 0.43 -6.16 5.01
N GLU A 99 1.26 -7.15 4.66
CA GLU A 99 1.85 -8.15 5.55
C GLU A 99 2.87 -7.58 6.52
N GLN A 100 3.35 -6.35 6.29
CA GLN A 100 4.33 -5.66 7.14
C GLN A 100 3.72 -4.46 7.87
N PHE A 101 2.40 -4.30 7.89
CA PHE A 101 1.76 -3.08 8.36
C PHE A 101 2.21 -2.66 9.75
N ILE A 102 2.14 -3.55 10.75
CA ILE A 102 2.53 -3.20 12.12
C ILE A 102 4.05 -2.96 12.25
N SER A 103 4.87 -3.65 11.47
CA SER A 103 6.33 -3.44 11.46
C SER A 103 6.66 -2.05 10.92
N GLY A 104 6.04 -1.65 9.81
CA GLY A 104 6.19 -0.31 9.25
C GLY A 104 5.71 0.78 10.20
N ARG A 105 4.56 0.56 10.86
CA ARG A 105 4.02 1.50 11.86
C ARG A 105 4.96 1.66 13.05
N LEU A 106 5.54 0.57 13.56
CA LEU A 106 6.45 0.58 14.71
C LEU A 106 7.73 1.38 14.45
N ILE A 107 8.22 1.40 13.21
CA ILE A 107 9.46 2.12 12.86
C ILE A 107 9.21 3.49 12.23
N GLY A 108 7.97 4.01 12.28
CA GLY A 108 7.69 5.40 11.97
C GLY A 108 6.83 5.66 10.74
N ALA A 109 6.24 4.66 10.08
CA ALA A 109 5.24 4.94 9.05
C ALA A 109 4.04 5.68 9.66
N ASP A 110 3.53 6.70 8.96
CA ASP A 110 2.38 7.52 9.39
C ASP A 110 1.05 6.79 9.20
N GLY A 111 1.02 5.80 8.33
CA GLY A 111 -0.13 4.96 8.03
C GLY A 111 0.23 3.85 7.05
N GLY A 112 -0.79 3.25 6.43
CA GLY A 112 -0.62 2.23 5.41
C GLY A 112 -1.55 2.44 4.22
N ILE A 113 -1.07 2.09 3.03
CA ILE A 113 -1.85 2.08 1.79
C ILE A 113 -1.62 0.73 1.11
N GLY A 114 -2.59 -0.16 1.19
CA GLY A 114 -2.49 -1.50 0.65
C GLY A 114 -3.78 -1.99 0.01
N GLY A 115 -3.69 -3.04 -0.81
CA GLY A 115 -4.79 -3.54 -1.62
C GLY A 115 -5.85 -4.30 -0.83
N THR A 116 -5.47 -5.01 0.22
CA THR A 116 -6.40 -5.86 0.98
C THR A 116 -7.18 -5.10 2.05
N TYR A 117 -6.82 -3.85 2.32
CA TYR A 117 -7.59 -2.98 3.22
C TYR A 117 -9.04 -2.80 2.75
N ALA A 118 -9.29 -2.93 1.44
CA ALA A 118 -10.62 -2.80 0.86
C ALA A 118 -11.65 -3.80 1.43
N VAL A 119 -11.20 -4.99 1.86
CA VAL A 119 -12.09 -6.07 2.34
C VAL A 119 -12.01 -6.33 3.84
N MET A 120 -11.04 -5.74 4.54
CA MET A 120 -10.84 -5.93 5.99
C MET A 120 -10.24 -4.70 6.67
N PRO A 121 -10.74 -3.47 6.41
CA PRO A 121 -10.16 -2.25 6.98
C PRO A 121 -10.21 -2.25 8.51
N GLU A 122 -11.22 -2.88 9.11
CA GLU A 122 -11.39 -2.97 10.56
C GLU A 122 -10.19 -3.65 11.24
N LEU A 123 -9.59 -4.66 10.60
CA LEU A 123 -8.42 -5.35 11.14
C LEU A 123 -7.18 -4.44 11.17
N PHE A 124 -6.95 -3.68 10.10
CA PHE A 124 -5.82 -2.74 10.05
C PHE A 124 -6.01 -1.57 11.03
N LEU A 125 -7.23 -1.03 11.13
CA LEU A 125 -7.55 0.01 12.10
C LEU A 125 -7.39 -0.47 13.54
N ALA A 126 -7.83 -1.70 13.85
CA ALA A 126 -7.65 -2.28 15.17
C ALA A 126 -6.17 -2.58 15.49
N ALA A 127 -5.38 -3.02 14.50
CA ALA A 127 -3.95 -3.22 14.67
C ALA A 127 -3.25 -1.88 14.97
N ASP A 128 -3.59 -0.81 14.24
CA ASP A 128 -3.05 0.54 14.47
C ASP A 128 -3.45 1.07 15.86
N ALA A 129 -4.70 0.90 16.24
CA ALA A 129 -5.19 1.30 17.55
C ALA A 129 -4.46 0.56 18.69
N ALA A 130 -4.23 -0.75 18.53
CA ALA A 130 -3.48 -1.54 19.50
C ALA A 130 -2.02 -1.06 19.63
N LEU A 131 -1.36 -0.72 18.51
CA LEU A 131 -0.01 -0.13 18.52
C LEU A 131 0.01 1.22 19.25
N LYS A 132 -0.91 2.11 18.93
CA LYS A 132 -1.03 3.43 19.57
C LYS A 132 -1.27 3.33 21.08
N ALA A 133 -1.97 2.28 21.52
CA ALA A 133 -2.18 1.96 22.93
C ALA A 133 -1.00 1.24 23.60
N GLY A 134 0.10 0.98 22.88
CA GLY A 134 1.26 0.24 23.39
C GLY A 134 1.03 -1.27 23.50
N ASN A 135 -0.12 -1.80 23.04
CA ASN A 135 -0.42 -3.24 23.09
C ASN A 135 0.14 -3.98 21.85
N ILE A 136 1.46 -4.11 21.81
CA ILE A 136 2.18 -4.76 20.70
C ILE A 136 1.74 -6.22 20.53
N ALA A 137 1.47 -6.94 21.63
CA ALA A 137 1.05 -8.34 21.57
C ALA A 137 -0.28 -8.48 20.81
N ARG A 138 -1.25 -7.61 21.08
CA ARG A 138 -2.54 -7.58 20.38
C ARG A 138 -2.38 -7.18 18.91
N ALA A 139 -1.55 -6.17 18.61
CA ALA A 139 -1.28 -5.76 17.24
C ALA A 139 -0.69 -6.92 16.42
N LYS A 140 0.28 -7.66 16.99
CA LYS A 140 0.87 -8.87 16.35
C LYS A 140 -0.17 -9.96 16.11
N GLU A 141 -1.03 -10.23 17.07
CA GLU A 141 -2.11 -11.22 16.92
C GLU A 141 -3.02 -10.88 15.74
N ILE A 142 -3.39 -9.59 15.60
CA ILE A 142 -4.21 -9.12 14.50
C ILE A 142 -3.46 -9.23 13.16
N GLN A 143 -2.18 -8.81 13.11
CA GLN A 143 -1.37 -8.94 11.89
C GLN A 143 -1.28 -10.40 11.42
N TYR A 144 -1.08 -11.35 12.32
CA TYR A 144 -1.06 -12.78 11.95
C TYR A 144 -2.40 -13.26 11.37
N LYS A 145 -3.53 -12.69 11.80
CA LYS A 145 -4.83 -12.98 11.18
C LYS A 145 -4.91 -12.39 9.77
N ILE A 146 -4.49 -11.14 9.60
CA ILE A 146 -4.39 -10.46 8.31
C ILE A 146 -3.57 -11.30 7.33
N ASP A 147 -2.36 -11.70 7.72
CA ASP A 147 -1.44 -12.44 6.86
C ASP A 147 -2.02 -13.78 6.41
N ARG A 148 -2.65 -14.53 7.34
CA ARG A 148 -3.31 -15.79 7.00
C ARG A 148 -4.45 -15.61 6.01
N ILE A 149 -5.21 -14.52 6.12
CA ILE A 149 -6.28 -14.17 5.18
C ILE A 149 -5.69 -13.82 3.81
N ILE A 150 -4.62 -13.01 3.77
CA ILE A 150 -3.94 -12.65 2.53
C ILE A 150 -3.41 -13.90 1.81
N TYR A 151 -2.71 -14.79 2.52
CA TYR A 151 -2.21 -16.04 1.94
C TYR A 151 -3.34 -16.96 1.45
N ALA A 152 -4.47 -17.00 2.17
CA ALA A 152 -5.64 -17.74 1.73
C ALA A 152 -6.26 -17.15 0.44
N MET A 153 -6.30 -15.82 0.31
CA MET A 153 -6.74 -15.16 -0.92
C MET A 153 -5.77 -15.41 -2.08
N CYS A 154 -4.46 -15.37 -1.82
CA CYS A 154 -3.42 -15.62 -2.82
C CYS A 154 -3.37 -17.08 -3.32
N SER A 155 -4.01 -18.03 -2.63
CA SER A 155 -4.06 -19.43 -3.07
C SER A 155 -5.07 -19.71 -4.18
N CYS A 156 -5.90 -18.75 -4.56
CA CYS A 156 -6.82 -18.84 -5.68
C CYS A 156 -6.08 -18.80 -7.03
N HIS A 157 -6.73 -19.32 -8.09
CA HIS A 157 -6.25 -19.18 -9.46
C HIS A 157 -6.29 -17.72 -9.93
N GLY A 158 -7.36 -17.02 -9.58
CA GLY A 158 -7.53 -15.60 -9.88
C GLY A 158 -6.49 -14.73 -9.19
N ASN A 159 -6.13 -13.60 -9.82
CA ASN A 159 -5.28 -12.61 -9.19
C ASN A 159 -5.87 -12.13 -7.85
N LEU A 160 -5.02 -11.80 -6.87
CA LEU A 160 -5.46 -11.30 -5.56
C LEU A 160 -6.55 -10.21 -5.66
N TYR A 161 -6.40 -9.25 -6.58
CA TYR A 161 -7.40 -8.19 -6.75
C TYR A 161 -8.72 -8.68 -7.36
N ALA A 162 -8.71 -9.78 -8.13
CA ALA A 162 -9.93 -10.42 -8.59
C ALA A 162 -10.68 -11.06 -7.41
N VAL A 163 -9.97 -11.72 -6.50
CA VAL A 163 -10.51 -12.28 -5.25
C VAL A 163 -11.07 -11.17 -4.35
N VAL A 164 -10.32 -10.10 -4.10
CA VAL A 164 -10.77 -8.93 -3.32
C VAL A 164 -12.07 -8.35 -3.90
N LYS A 165 -12.15 -8.18 -5.21
CA LYS A 165 -13.34 -7.64 -5.88
C LYS A 165 -14.55 -8.58 -5.78
N GLU A 166 -14.36 -9.89 -5.82
CA GLU A 166 -15.46 -10.84 -5.63
C GLU A 166 -15.95 -10.83 -4.18
N ILE A 167 -15.06 -10.75 -3.18
CA ILE A 167 -15.45 -10.58 -1.78
C ILE A 167 -16.27 -9.29 -1.59
N LEU A 168 -15.83 -8.16 -2.18
CA LEU A 168 -16.58 -6.90 -2.14
C LEU A 168 -17.97 -7.07 -2.76
N LYS A 169 -18.08 -7.74 -3.90
CA LYS A 169 -19.35 -8.03 -4.57
C LYS A 169 -20.27 -8.90 -3.70
N MET A 170 -19.72 -9.93 -3.04
CA MET A 170 -20.48 -10.77 -2.08
C MET A 170 -20.96 -9.96 -0.86
N ASN A 171 -20.28 -8.87 -0.53
CA ASN A 171 -20.67 -7.93 0.52
C ASN A 171 -21.57 -6.77 0.02
N GLY A 172 -22.05 -6.85 -1.23
CA GLY A 172 -22.98 -5.87 -1.82
C GLY A 172 -22.32 -4.73 -2.61
N LEU A 173 -21.00 -4.68 -2.70
CA LEU A 173 -20.27 -3.65 -3.46
C LEU A 173 -19.71 -4.22 -4.77
N ASN A 174 -20.50 -4.20 -5.83
CA ASN A 174 -20.06 -4.68 -7.14
C ASN A 174 -19.31 -3.58 -7.91
N ILE A 175 -17.98 -3.67 -7.93
CA ILE A 175 -17.08 -2.77 -8.66
C ILE A 175 -16.49 -3.40 -9.94
N GLY A 176 -17.08 -4.50 -10.42
CA GLY A 176 -16.63 -5.25 -11.59
C GLY A 176 -15.41 -6.13 -11.33
N GLY A 177 -14.83 -6.67 -12.41
CA GLY A 177 -13.67 -7.56 -12.36
C GLY A 177 -12.33 -6.84 -12.51
N VAL A 178 -11.26 -7.62 -12.66
CA VAL A 178 -9.93 -7.09 -13.01
C VAL A 178 -9.79 -6.88 -14.51
N ARG A 179 -8.89 -5.98 -14.91
CA ARG A 179 -8.52 -5.78 -16.32
C ARG A 179 -7.43 -6.77 -16.73
N LYS A 180 -7.49 -7.23 -17.98
CA LYS A 180 -6.39 -8.01 -18.57
C LYS A 180 -5.08 -7.19 -18.53
N PRO A 181 -3.93 -7.84 -18.30
CA PRO A 181 -3.68 -9.29 -18.30
C PRO A 181 -3.88 -9.98 -16.93
N LEU A 182 -4.41 -9.31 -15.89
CA LEU A 182 -4.64 -9.96 -14.60
C LEU A 182 -5.65 -11.11 -14.76
N ALA A 183 -5.34 -12.25 -14.14
CA ALA A 183 -6.21 -13.43 -14.18
C ALA A 183 -7.51 -13.17 -13.42
N SER A 184 -8.65 -13.42 -14.09
CA SER A 184 -9.94 -13.44 -13.43
C SER A 184 -10.08 -14.69 -12.55
N ILE A 185 -10.99 -14.65 -11.59
CA ILE A 185 -11.39 -15.86 -10.84
C ILE A 185 -12.05 -16.87 -11.78
N ILE A 186 -11.97 -18.14 -11.39
CA ILE A 186 -12.66 -19.26 -12.03
C ILE A 186 -13.70 -19.86 -11.05
N PRO A 187 -14.67 -20.67 -11.52
CA PRO A 187 -15.67 -21.27 -10.63
C PRO A 187 -15.07 -22.08 -9.47
N GLU A 188 -13.92 -22.71 -9.69
CA GLU A 188 -13.19 -23.52 -8.72
C GLU A 188 -12.59 -22.68 -7.58
N ASP A 189 -12.43 -21.37 -7.76
CA ASP A 189 -11.98 -20.46 -6.71
C ASP A 189 -13.08 -20.16 -5.68
N MET A 190 -14.36 -20.29 -6.06
CA MET A 190 -15.49 -19.84 -5.23
C MET A 190 -15.50 -20.41 -3.81
N PRO A 191 -15.28 -21.73 -3.57
CA PRO A 191 -15.23 -22.24 -2.20
C PRO A 191 -14.13 -21.60 -1.34
N GLN A 192 -12.95 -21.33 -1.94
CA GLN A 192 -11.86 -20.67 -1.24
C GLN A 192 -12.18 -19.21 -0.97
N ILE A 193 -12.81 -18.49 -1.90
CA ILE A 193 -13.24 -17.11 -1.74
C ILE A 193 -14.29 -16.99 -0.62
N GLU A 194 -15.27 -17.87 -0.57
CA GLU A 194 -16.25 -17.94 0.52
C GLU A 194 -15.58 -18.15 1.87
N LYS A 195 -14.62 -19.08 1.95
CA LYS A 195 -13.81 -19.31 3.14
C LYS A 195 -13.02 -18.06 3.55
N CYS A 196 -12.42 -17.35 2.60
CA CYS A 196 -11.71 -16.10 2.90
C CYS A 196 -12.66 -15.04 3.50
N ARG A 197 -13.86 -14.90 2.93
CA ARG A 197 -14.90 -14.02 3.45
C ARG A 197 -15.31 -14.38 4.88
N GLU A 198 -15.48 -15.68 5.19
CA GLU A 198 -15.75 -16.16 6.54
C GLU A 198 -14.59 -15.90 7.51
N MET A 199 -13.35 -16.09 7.06
CA MET A 199 -12.16 -15.77 7.86
C MET A 199 -12.12 -14.27 8.23
N ILE A 200 -12.43 -13.39 7.27
CA ILE A 200 -12.51 -11.94 7.50
C ILE A 200 -13.59 -11.62 8.54
N SER A 201 -14.83 -12.08 8.31
CA SER A 201 -15.94 -11.79 9.22
C SER A 201 -15.70 -12.32 10.63
N THR A 202 -15.16 -13.53 10.74
CA THR A 202 -14.78 -14.15 12.03
C THR A 202 -13.68 -13.36 12.73
N ALA A 203 -12.67 -12.89 11.99
CA ALA A 203 -11.58 -12.10 12.55
C ALA A 203 -12.06 -10.75 13.07
N ILE A 204 -12.95 -10.08 12.33
CA ILE A 204 -13.56 -8.80 12.72
C ILE A 204 -14.44 -8.99 13.97
N ALA A 205 -15.30 -10.04 14.00
CA ALA A 205 -16.16 -10.31 15.14
C ALA A 205 -15.39 -10.61 16.45
N ARG A 206 -14.08 -10.84 16.40
CA ARG A 206 -13.20 -11.12 17.55
C ARG A 206 -12.23 -9.95 17.86
N LEU A 207 -12.47 -8.76 17.32
CA LEU A 207 -11.74 -7.55 17.68
C LEU A 207 -12.16 -7.06 19.06
#